data_681aba364eab4b7c19b809e15bc1eeaf
#
_entry.id   681aba364eab4b7c19b809e15bc1eeaf
#
_cell.length_a   1.000
_cell.length_b   1.000
_cell.length_c   1.000
_cell.angle_alpha   90.00
_cell.angle_beta   90.00
_cell.angle_gamma   90.00
#
_symmetry.space_group_name_H-M   'P 1'
#
loop_
_entity.id
_entity.type
_entity.pdbx_description
1 polymer ?
#
loop_
_entity_poly.entity_id
_entity_poly.type
_entity_poly.pdbx_seq_one_letter_code
_entity_poly.pdbx_strand_id
1 'polypeptide(L)'
;ITVSLGSVQNVQAASKARYTIRKIQEKKTYKKSSATYSYELPQLKGKSAAVKKINKSLKSYYTKNLKLKKDLFKQFADDKKAGYLDKKTEILFANTKCKETYNKDGYVRFVYYFTWHGCGTGNENGTAVIYRLKDGKKVEEIPASAADLKGLNLVKGTWYMTDSEQDKSKVEFSGKTIKYYCSDSSTVNWSAAIDEVIKTDYGYYFKVDLGLNIYIGYQLRLTDTNTLIYVGIGDPYSSEGLNKEASLSRN
;
A
#
# COMPACT_ATOMS: atom_id res chain seq x y z
N ILE A 1 37.28 42.25 6.18
CA ILE A 1 36.05 41.64 6.79
C ILE A 1 35.23 41.10 5.65
N THR A 2 35.28 39.79 5.43
CA THR A 2 34.56 39.11 4.35
C THR A 2 33.25 38.58 4.98
N VAL A 3 32.13 39.16 4.61
CA VAL A 3 30.81 38.69 5.03
C VAL A 3 30.38 37.56 4.07
N SER A 4 30.37 36.35 4.55
CA SER A 4 29.81 35.19 3.84
C SER A 4 28.28 35.30 3.87
N LEU A 5 27.68 35.60 2.73
CA LEU A 5 26.25 35.49 2.52
C LEU A 5 25.89 34.00 2.47
N GLY A 6 25.32 33.52 3.56
CA GLY A 6 24.73 32.17 3.62
C GLY A 6 23.61 32.07 2.58
N SER A 7 23.71 31.10 1.68
CA SER A 7 22.66 30.76 0.73
C SER A 7 21.41 30.32 1.49
N VAL A 8 20.36 31.13 1.42
CA VAL A 8 19.02 30.73 1.82
C VAL A 8 18.60 29.61 0.88
N GLN A 9 18.68 28.37 1.34
CA GLN A 9 18.03 27.26 0.63
C GLN A 9 16.53 27.52 0.69
N ASN A 10 15.97 27.92 -0.45
CA ASN A 10 14.53 27.90 -0.65
C ASN A 10 14.04 26.49 -0.39
N VAL A 11 13.43 26.24 0.76
CA VAL A 11 12.64 25.05 1.04
C VAL A 11 11.41 25.13 0.14
N GLN A 12 11.57 24.64 -1.07
CA GLN A 12 10.47 24.51 -2.02
C GLN A 12 9.45 23.56 -1.39
N ALA A 13 8.28 24.09 -1.02
CA ALA A 13 7.18 23.31 -0.45
C ALA A 13 6.98 22.06 -1.29
N ALA A 14 7.09 20.90 -0.65
CA ALA A 14 7.09 19.61 -1.32
C ALA A 14 5.83 19.45 -2.17
N SER A 15 6.00 19.41 -3.49
CA SER A 15 4.90 19.45 -4.44
C SER A 15 4.10 18.16 -4.40
N LYS A 16 2.79 18.29 -4.17
CA LYS A 16 1.81 17.21 -4.38
C LYS A 16 1.67 16.93 -5.88
N ALA A 17 1.69 15.66 -6.27
CA ALA A 17 1.36 15.29 -7.64
C ALA A 17 -0.15 15.44 -7.89
N ARG A 18 -0.52 16.06 -8.99
CA ARG A 18 -1.91 16.02 -9.51
C ARG A 18 -2.03 14.83 -10.44
N TYR A 19 -3.08 14.05 -10.32
CA TYR A 19 -3.30 12.85 -11.13
C TYR A 19 -4.79 12.64 -11.41
N THR A 20 -5.08 11.70 -12.29
CA THR A 20 -6.41 11.14 -12.53
C THR A 20 -6.29 9.63 -12.55
N ILE A 21 -7.35 8.91 -12.19
CA ILE A 21 -7.44 7.46 -12.35
C ILE A 21 -8.42 7.19 -13.49
N ARG A 22 -7.93 6.54 -14.55
CA ARG A 22 -8.77 6.12 -15.69
C ARG A 22 -9.18 4.67 -15.49
N LYS A 23 -10.47 4.41 -15.39
CA LYS A 23 -11.02 3.06 -15.39
C LYS A 23 -11.08 2.52 -16.82
N ILE A 24 -10.49 1.37 -17.04
CA ILE A 24 -10.52 0.61 -18.29
C ILE A 24 -11.32 -0.66 -18.00
N GLN A 25 -12.37 -0.91 -18.77
CA GLN A 25 -13.25 -2.04 -18.52
C GLN A 25 -13.66 -2.69 -19.83
N GLU A 26 -13.73 -4.04 -19.83
CA GLU A 26 -14.31 -4.83 -20.91
C GLU A 26 -15.14 -5.95 -20.29
N LYS A 27 -16.30 -6.25 -20.89
CA LYS A 27 -17.21 -7.30 -20.44
C LYS A 27 -17.64 -8.16 -21.62
N LYS A 28 -17.64 -9.47 -21.42
CA LYS A 28 -18.26 -10.44 -22.32
C LYS A 28 -19.40 -11.14 -21.60
N THR A 29 -20.46 -11.44 -22.32
CA THR A 29 -21.65 -12.09 -21.78
C THR A 29 -22.07 -13.27 -22.66
N TYR A 30 -22.64 -14.29 -22.03
CA TYR A 30 -23.30 -15.39 -22.68
C TYR A 30 -24.41 -15.92 -21.77
N LYS A 31 -25.66 -15.87 -22.24
CA LYS A 31 -26.86 -16.18 -21.45
C LYS A 31 -26.84 -15.37 -20.13
N LYS A 32 -26.85 -16.05 -18.98
CA LYS A 32 -26.78 -15.44 -17.63
C LYS A 32 -25.34 -15.27 -17.14
N SER A 33 -24.36 -15.80 -17.86
CA SER A 33 -22.94 -15.77 -17.49
C SER A 33 -22.23 -14.51 -18.02
N SER A 34 -21.17 -14.09 -17.33
CA SER A 34 -20.34 -12.97 -17.76
C SER A 34 -18.89 -13.12 -17.34
N ALA A 35 -17.99 -12.51 -18.13
CA ALA A 35 -16.60 -12.28 -17.76
C ALA A 35 -16.29 -10.78 -17.83
N THR A 36 -15.77 -10.21 -16.76
CA THR A 36 -15.49 -8.77 -16.66
C THR A 36 -14.01 -8.55 -16.31
N TYR A 37 -13.32 -7.81 -17.17
CA TYR A 37 -12.00 -7.29 -16.88
C TYR A 37 -12.11 -5.80 -16.53
N SER A 38 -11.43 -5.36 -15.48
CA SER A 38 -11.29 -3.94 -15.17
C SER A 38 -9.89 -3.60 -14.63
N TYR A 39 -9.41 -2.42 -14.99
CA TYR A 39 -8.13 -1.89 -14.53
C TYR A 39 -8.23 -0.39 -14.28
N GLU A 40 -7.76 0.06 -13.14
CA GLU A 40 -7.63 1.47 -12.78
C GLU A 40 -6.20 1.94 -13.03
N LEU A 41 -6.03 2.78 -14.04
CA LEU A 41 -4.74 3.32 -14.47
C LEU A 41 -4.58 4.75 -13.96
N PRO A 42 -3.70 5.01 -12.97
CA PRO A 42 -3.37 6.37 -12.57
C PRO A 42 -2.50 7.04 -13.62
N GLN A 43 -2.72 8.34 -13.81
CA GLN A 43 -1.96 9.19 -14.73
C GLN A 43 -1.68 10.54 -14.08
N LEU A 44 -0.41 10.86 -13.85
CA LEU A 44 0.01 12.15 -13.34
C LEU A 44 -0.21 13.23 -14.39
N LYS A 45 -0.69 14.40 -13.94
CA LYS A 45 -0.87 15.59 -14.77
C LYS A 45 0.43 16.39 -14.83
N GLY A 46 0.79 16.85 -16.02
CA GLY A 46 1.98 17.68 -16.26
C GLY A 46 2.77 17.23 -17.48
N LYS A 47 3.74 18.05 -17.88
CA LYS A 47 4.54 17.84 -19.11
C LYS A 47 6.02 17.54 -18.82
N SER A 48 6.46 17.57 -17.57
CA SER A 48 7.85 17.37 -17.19
C SER A 48 8.37 15.96 -17.59
N ALA A 49 9.66 15.84 -17.77
CA ALA A 49 10.32 14.55 -18.06
C ALA A 49 10.02 13.52 -16.96
N ALA A 50 10.01 13.95 -15.69
CA ALA A 50 9.68 13.10 -14.55
C ALA A 50 8.25 12.54 -14.65
N VAL A 51 7.25 13.39 -14.92
CA VAL A 51 5.85 12.98 -15.11
C VAL A 51 5.71 11.98 -16.26
N LYS A 52 6.35 12.25 -17.40
CA LYS A 52 6.34 11.33 -18.55
C LYS A 52 6.93 9.97 -18.20
N LYS A 53 8.03 9.95 -17.44
CA LYS A 53 8.71 8.72 -17.00
C LYS A 53 7.82 7.91 -16.04
N ILE A 54 7.17 8.58 -15.07
CA ILE A 54 6.23 7.93 -14.15
C ILE A 54 5.05 7.34 -14.93
N ASN A 55 4.42 8.13 -15.81
CA ASN A 55 3.28 7.65 -16.60
C ASN A 55 3.64 6.49 -17.51
N LYS A 56 4.86 6.47 -18.09
CA LYS A 56 5.37 5.32 -18.86
C LYS A 56 5.48 4.07 -17.98
N SER A 57 6.00 4.23 -16.76
CA SER A 57 6.11 3.13 -15.79
C SER A 57 4.73 2.61 -15.39
N LEU A 58 3.78 3.48 -15.02
CA LEU A 58 2.41 3.11 -14.68
C LEU A 58 1.71 2.39 -15.83
N LYS A 59 1.90 2.85 -17.07
CA LYS A 59 1.39 2.17 -18.27
C LYS A 59 2.00 0.78 -18.46
N SER A 60 3.27 0.58 -18.09
CA SER A 60 3.92 -0.73 -18.14
C SER A 60 3.26 -1.76 -17.23
N TYR A 61 2.82 -1.38 -16.02
CA TYR A 61 2.03 -2.26 -15.14
C TYR A 61 0.72 -2.67 -15.81
N TYR A 62 0.00 -1.73 -16.39
CA TYR A 62 -1.21 -2.02 -17.17
C TYR A 62 -0.93 -2.99 -18.32
N THR A 63 0.13 -2.76 -19.10
CA THR A 63 0.49 -3.62 -20.22
C THR A 63 0.78 -5.06 -19.78
N LYS A 64 1.47 -5.24 -18.65
CA LYS A 64 1.71 -6.57 -18.06
C LYS A 64 0.41 -7.23 -17.59
N ASN A 65 -0.52 -6.44 -17.06
CA ASN A 65 -1.82 -6.93 -16.60
C ASN A 65 -2.74 -7.39 -17.74
N LEU A 66 -2.51 -6.97 -18.99
CA LEU A 66 -3.28 -7.43 -20.16
C LEU A 66 -3.20 -8.94 -20.38
N LYS A 67 -2.18 -9.63 -19.83
CA LYS A 67 -2.13 -11.09 -19.84
C LYS A 67 -3.34 -11.68 -19.09
N LEU A 68 -3.66 -11.16 -17.91
CA LEU A 68 -4.81 -11.60 -17.12
C LEU A 68 -6.13 -11.40 -17.85
N LYS A 69 -6.27 -10.28 -18.57
CA LYS A 69 -7.44 -10.03 -19.45
C LYS A 69 -7.58 -11.12 -20.52
N LYS A 70 -6.45 -11.45 -21.17
CA LYS A 70 -6.42 -12.48 -22.21
C LYS A 70 -6.81 -13.85 -21.66
N ASP A 71 -6.24 -14.22 -20.52
CA ASP A 71 -6.47 -15.51 -19.87
C ASP A 71 -7.93 -15.63 -19.41
N LEU A 72 -8.50 -14.58 -18.78
CA LEU A 72 -9.90 -14.51 -18.38
C LEU A 72 -10.87 -14.75 -19.56
N PHE A 73 -10.68 -14.01 -20.65
CA PHE A 73 -11.58 -14.13 -21.81
C PHE A 73 -11.38 -15.40 -22.61
N LYS A 74 -10.17 -15.97 -22.58
CA LYS A 74 -9.91 -17.30 -23.14
C LYS A 74 -10.69 -18.35 -22.36
N GLN A 75 -10.58 -18.37 -21.04
CA GLN A 75 -11.33 -19.29 -20.19
C GLN A 75 -12.84 -19.19 -20.45
N PHE A 76 -13.40 -17.98 -20.43
CA PHE A 76 -14.84 -17.79 -20.68
C PHE A 76 -15.28 -18.35 -22.06
N ALA A 77 -14.41 -18.22 -23.07
CA ALA A 77 -14.69 -18.78 -24.41
C ALA A 77 -14.60 -20.30 -24.42
N ASP A 78 -13.62 -20.88 -23.72
CA ASP A 78 -13.44 -22.32 -23.57
C ASP A 78 -14.63 -22.96 -22.82
N ASP A 79 -15.08 -22.35 -21.73
CA ASP A 79 -16.22 -22.79 -20.93
C ASP A 79 -17.53 -22.73 -21.72
N LYS A 80 -17.70 -21.70 -22.57
CA LYS A 80 -18.82 -21.62 -23.52
C LYS A 80 -18.77 -22.77 -24.52
N LYS A 81 -17.59 -23.01 -25.14
CA LYS A 81 -17.40 -24.05 -26.13
C LYS A 81 -17.65 -25.46 -25.56
N ALA A 82 -17.26 -25.68 -24.30
CA ALA A 82 -17.48 -26.92 -23.58
C ALA A 82 -18.93 -27.13 -23.10
N GLY A 83 -19.83 -26.16 -23.30
CA GLY A 83 -21.22 -26.20 -22.85
C GLY A 83 -21.42 -26.04 -21.34
N TYR A 84 -20.37 -25.67 -20.58
CA TYR A 84 -20.50 -25.41 -19.12
C TYR A 84 -21.43 -24.24 -18.84
N LEU A 85 -21.34 -23.15 -19.61
CA LEU A 85 -22.16 -21.97 -19.45
C LEU A 85 -23.63 -22.15 -19.82
N ASP A 86 -23.97 -23.27 -20.46
CA ASP A 86 -25.34 -23.67 -20.75
C ASP A 86 -26.04 -24.29 -19.54
N LYS A 87 -25.25 -24.93 -18.69
CA LYS A 87 -25.72 -25.67 -17.49
C LYS A 87 -25.62 -24.87 -16.19
N LYS A 88 -24.66 -23.97 -16.09
CA LYS A 88 -24.34 -23.23 -14.90
C LYS A 88 -24.11 -21.75 -15.20
N THR A 89 -24.61 -20.88 -14.36
CA THR A 89 -24.29 -19.43 -14.42
C THR A 89 -22.93 -19.18 -13.79
N GLU A 90 -22.02 -18.58 -14.55
CA GLU A 90 -20.69 -18.21 -14.09
C GLU A 90 -20.48 -16.70 -14.22
N ILE A 91 -19.90 -16.10 -13.17
CA ILE A 91 -19.52 -14.69 -13.16
C ILE A 91 -18.02 -14.63 -12.92
N LEU A 92 -17.26 -14.57 -14.00
CA LEU A 92 -15.80 -14.46 -13.95
C LEU A 92 -15.39 -13.01 -13.93
N PHE A 93 -14.33 -12.69 -13.20
CA PHE A 93 -13.78 -11.35 -13.22
C PHE A 93 -12.26 -11.33 -12.93
N ALA A 94 -11.60 -10.30 -13.44
CA ALA A 94 -10.26 -9.90 -13.08
C ALA A 94 -10.24 -8.38 -12.92
N ASN A 95 -10.18 -7.91 -11.68
CA ASN A 95 -10.29 -6.50 -11.34
C ASN A 95 -8.98 -6.02 -10.71
N THR A 96 -8.45 -4.91 -11.20
CA THR A 96 -7.34 -4.20 -10.58
C THR A 96 -7.80 -2.80 -10.20
N LYS A 97 -7.91 -2.54 -8.92
CA LYS A 97 -8.16 -1.20 -8.37
C LYS A 97 -6.84 -0.53 -8.02
N CYS A 98 -6.81 0.79 -8.10
CA CYS A 98 -5.64 1.58 -7.74
C CYS A 98 -6.03 2.69 -6.76
N LYS A 99 -5.30 2.79 -5.65
CA LYS A 99 -5.47 3.84 -4.64
C LYS A 99 -4.16 4.60 -4.47
N GLU A 100 -4.23 5.93 -4.39
CA GLU A 100 -3.14 6.73 -3.86
C GLU A 100 -3.13 6.59 -2.33
N THR A 101 -2.00 6.24 -1.77
CA THR A 101 -1.82 6.10 -0.31
C THR A 101 -0.79 7.07 0.27
N TYR A 102 -0.05 7.75 -0.60
CA TYR A 102 0.89 8.80 -0.21
C TYR A 102 1.10 9.79 -1.35
N ASN A 103 1.03 11.09 -1.08
CA ASN A 103 1.28 12.11 -2.09
C ASN A 103 1.71 13.42 -1.42
N LYS A 104 2.91 13.43 -0.90
CA LYS A 104 3.54 14.59 -0.24
C LYS A 104 5.06 14.45 -0.27
N ASP A 105 5.79 15.44 0.21
CA ASP A 105 7.25 15.41 0.39
C ASP A 105 8.05 15.04 -0.87
N GLY A 106 7.50 15.33 -2.06
CA GLY A 106 8.13 15.02 -3.33
C GLY A 106 8.01 13.55 -3.76
N TYR A 107 7.11 12.78 -3.15
CA TYR A 107 6.82 11.39 -3.49
C TYR A 107 5.34 11.16 -3.72
N VAL A 108 5.04 10.17 -4.57
CA VAL A 108 3.69 9.63 -4.73
C VAL A 108 3.75 8.10 -4.67
N ARG A 109 2.81 7.49 -3.93
CA ARG A 109 2.65 6.05 -3.81
C ARG A 109 1.27 5.65 -4.28
N PHE A 110 1.23 4.67 -5.17
CA PHE A 110 0.02 3.99 -5.60
C PHE A 110 0.06 2.55 -5.15
N VAL A 111 -1.07 2.05 -4.66
CA VAL A 111 -1.26 0.63 -4.33
C VAL A 111 -2.29 0.06 -5.29
N TYR A 112 -1.94 -1.04 -5.91
CA TYR A 112 -2.82 -1.82 -6.77
C TYR A 112 -3.36 -3.01 -6.00
N TYR A 113 -4.67 -3.15 -6.01
CA TYR A 113 -5.39 -4.29 -5.46
C TYR A 113 -5.92 -5.13 -6.60
N PHE A 114 -5.55 -6.38 -6.60
CA PHE A 114 -5.97 -7.33 -7.61
C PHE A 114 -6.92 -8.34 -7.00
N THR A 115 -8.14 -8.43 -7.55
CA THR A 115 -9.13 -9.45 -7.20
C THR A 115 -9.55 -10.16 -8.47
N TRP A 116 -9.68 -11.48 -8.40
CA TRP A 116 -10.13 -12.27 -9.54
C TRP A 116 -10.96 -13.46 -9.09
N HIS A 117 -11.86 -13.87 -9.95
CA HIS A 117 -12.66 -15.07 -9.81
C HIS A 117 -12.69 -15.80 -11.14
N GLY A 118 -12.16 -16.99 -11.14
CA GLY A 118 -12.14 -17.93 -12.23
C GLY A 118 -11.72 -19.29 -11.71
N CYS A 119 -12.16 -20.38 -12.29
CA CYS A 119 -11.89 -21.74 -11.82
C CYS A 119 -12.28 -22.00 -10.36
N GLY A 120 -13.24 -21.25 -9.80
CA GLY A 120 -13.74 -21.44 -8.45
C GLY A 120 -12.91 -20.86 -7.32
N THR A 121 -11.79 -20.17 -7.60
CA THR A 121 -10.94 -19.53 -6.59
C THR A 121 -10.87 -18.02 -6.79
N GLY A 122 -11.05 -17.28 -5.71
CA GLY A 122 -10.78 -15.85 -5.64
C GLY A 122 -9.48 -15.60 -4.89
N ASN A 123 -8.69 -14.61 -5.32
CA ASN A 123 -7.48 -14.16 -4.65
C ASN A 123 -7.46 -12.65 -4.54
N GLU A 124 -6.90 -12.15 -3.44
CA GLU A 124 -6.56 -10.74 -3.26
C GLU A 124 -5.05 -10.59 -3.17
N ASN A 125 -4.53 -9.67 -3.97
CA ASN A 125 -3.10 -9.35 -3.97
C ASN A 125 -2.93 -7.84 -4.04
N GLY A 126 -1.96 -7.30 -3.29
CA GLY A 126 -1.62 -5.90 -3.29
C GLY A 126 -0.18 -5.67 -3.77
N THR A 127 0.04 -4.64 -4.58
CA THR A 127 1.38 -4.23 -5.01
C THR A 127 1.49 -2.72 -4.90
N ALA A 128 2.46 -2.24 -4.13
CA ALA A 128 2.77 -0.83 -4.01
C ALA A 128 3.83 -0.39 -5.02
N VAL A 129 3.68 0.82 -5.56
CA VAL A 129 4.70 1.47 -6.38
C VAL A 129 4.90 2.91 -5.89
N ILE A 130 6.14 3.29 -5.70
CA ILE A 130 6.52 4.60 -5.16
C ILE A 130 7.39 5.31 -6.20
N TYR A 131 7.07 6.59 -6.45
CA TYR A 131 7.85 7.42 -7.36
C TYR A 131 8.31 8.70 -6.68
N ARG A 132 9.56 9.05 -6.91
CA ARG A 132 10.11 10.35 -6.57
C ARG A 132 9.73 11.37 -7.66
N LEU A 133 9.06 12.46 -7.28
CA LEU A 133 8.47 13.40 -8.24
C LEU A 133 9.48 14.25 -8.99
N LYS A 134 10.67 14.53 -8.39
CA LYS A 134 11.70 15.40 -9.01
C LYS A 134 12.32 14.81 -10.29
N ASP A 135 12.42 13.49 -10.40
CA ASP A 135 13.09 12.80 -11.50
C ASP A 135 12.31 11.61 -12.07
N GLY A 136 11.15 11.30 -11.48
CA GLY A 136 10.29 10.19 -11.89
C GLY A 136 10.90 8.80 -11.65
N LYS A 137 11.88 8.69 -10.75
CA LYS A 137 12.50 7.41 -10.40
C LYS A 137 11.56 6.60 -9.50
N LYS A 138 11.38 5.32 -9.82
CA LYS A 138 10.78 4.36 -8.90
C LYS A 138 11.75 4.12 -7.75
N VAL A 139 11.25 4.11 -6.52
CA VAL A 139 12.00 3.85 -5.29
C VAL A 139 11.32 2.75 -4.48
N GLU A 140 12.03 2.13 -3.58
CA GLU A 140 11.50 1.05 -2.75
C GLU A 140 10.83 1.59 -1.48
N GLU A 141 11.33 2.73 -0.98
CA GLU A 141 10.81 3.37 0.22
C GLU A 141 10.76 4.90 0.09
N ILE A 142 9.95 5.54 0.92
CA ILE A 142 9.89 6.98 1.07
C ILE A 142 10.81 7.36 2.23
N PRO A 143 11.86 8.19 2.02
CA PRO A 143 12.71 8.64 3.11
C PRO A 143 11.89 9.35 4.19
N ALA A 144 12.24 9.09 5.45
CA ALA A 144 11.63 9.78 6.57
C ALA A 144 11.99 11.26 6.58
N SER A 145 11.03 12.13 6.88
CA SER A 145 11.32 13.53 7.18
C SER A 145 12.10 13.66 8.49
N ALA A 146 12.78 14.79 8.72
CA ALA A 146 13.47 15.02 9.98
C ALA A 146 12.50 14.98 11.18
N ALA A 147 11.25 15.40 11.00
CA ALA A 147 10.22 15.33 12.03
C ALA A 147 9.82 13.88 12.37
N ASP A 148 9.72 13.02 11.34
CA ASP A 148 9.37 11.61 11.51
C ASP A 148 10.50 10.81 12.17
N LEU A 149 11.77 11.15 11.87
CA LEU A 149 12.95 10.39 12.34
C LEU A 149 13.00 10.27 13.87
N LYS A 150 12.51 11.29 14.59
CA LYS A 150 12.49 11.28 16.06
C LYS A 150 11.63 10.14 16.61
N GLY A 151 10.43 9.95 16.08
CA GLY A 151 9.54 8.87 16.48
C GLY A 151 10.00 7.51 15.93
N LEU A 152 10.43 7.46 14.66
CA LEU A 152 10.88 6.22 14.01
C LEU A 152 12.11 5.61 14.69
N ASN A 153 13.03 6.45 15.19
CA ASN A 153 14.20 5.98 15.94
C ASN A 153 13.81 5.30 17.27
N LEU A 154 12.67 5.68 17.87
CA LEU A 154 12.18 5.05 19.10
C LEU A 154 11.66 3.64 18.85
N VAL A 155 11.15 3.35 17.65
CA VAL A 155 10.60 2.01 17.31
C VAL A 155 11.52 1.17 16.44
N LYS A 156 12.67 1.70 16.02
CA LYS A 156 13.64 0.97 15.18
C LYS A 156 14.02 -0.38 15.80
N GLY A 157 14.01 -1.43 14.97
CA GLY A 157 14.41 -2.79 15.37
C GLY A 157 13.23 -3.76 15.40
N THR A 158 13.41 -4.85 16.14
CA THR A 158 12.45 -5.96 16.19
C THR A 158 11.60 -5.90 17.45
N TRP A 159 10.31 -6.18 17.30
CA TRP A 159 9.33 -6.23 18.35
C TRP A 159 8.56 -7.53 18.27
N TYR A 160 8.33 -8.18 19.40
CA TYR A 160 7.69 -9.48 19.51
C TYR A 160 6.30 -9.37 20.07
N MET A 161 5.36 -10.14 19.53
CA MET A 161 4.00 -10.24 20.08
C MET A 161 4.05 -10.81 21.49
N THR A 162 3.30 -10.21 22.41
CA THR A 162 3.32 -10.60 23.84
C THR A 162 1.99 -11.12 24.35
N ASP A 163 0.93 -11.07 23.53
CA ASP A 163 -0.42 -11.45 23.96
C ASP A 163 -0.63 -12.98 24.01
N SER A 164 0.30 -13.76 23.49
CA SER A 164 0.29 -15.23 23.56
C SER A 164 1.72 -15.76 23.69
N GLU A 165 1.98 -16.59 24.68
CA GLU A 165 3.26 -17.28 24.86
C GLU A 165 3.63 -18.21 23.68
N GLN A 166 2.63 -18.62 22.89
CA GLN A 166 2.80 -19.50 21.73
C GLN A 166 3.00 -18.71 20.43
N ASP A 167 2.63 -17.44 20.40
CA ASP A 167 2.78 -16.61 19.22
C ASP A 167 4.15 -15.93 19.20
N LYS A 168 5.07 -16.49 18.41
CA LYS A 168 6.41 -15.91 18.17
C LYS A 168 6.43 -14.94 17.00
N SER A 169 5.29 -14.40 16.61
CA SER A 169 5.20 -13.41 15.57
C SER A 169 5.93 -12.13 15.97
N LYS A 170 6.53 -11.48 14.98
CA LYS A 170 7.32 -10.27 15.19
C LYS A 170 7.11 -9.25 14.10
N VAL A 171 7.36 -8.00 14.43
CA VAL A 171 7.47 -6.90 13.48
C VAL A 171 8.85 -6.28 13.53
N GLU A 172 9.35 -5.85 12.38
CA GLU A 172 10.63 -5.16 12.24
C GLU A 172 10.40 -3.78 11.65
N PHE A 173 10.92 -2.75 12.33
CA PHE A 173 10.90 -1.38 11.85
C PHE A 173 12.26 -0.99 11.28
N SER A 174 12.26 -0.56 10.02
CA SER A 174 13.43 -0.05 9.32
C SER A 174 13.04 1.23 8.55
N GLY A 175 13.47 2.40 9.07
CA GLY A 175 13.02 3.68 8.52
C GLY A 175 11.49 3.79 8.55
N LYS A 176 10.88 4.09 7.41
CA LYS A 176 9.41 4.15 7.24
C LYS A 176 8.80 2.81 6.79
N THR A 177 9.50 1.72 6.93
CA THR A 177 9.00 0.39 6.56
C THR A 177 8.78 -0.45 7.81
N ILE A 178 7.64 -1.12 7.88
CA ILE A 178 7.33 -2.17 8.84
C ILE A 178 7.22 -3.49 8.09
N LYS A 179 7.83 -4.55 8.63
CA LYS A 179 7.72 -5.93 8.14
C LYS A 179 7.14 -6.81 9.21
N TYR A 180 6.24 -7.68 8.85
CA TYR A 180 5.64 -8.66 9.75
C TYR A 180 6.09 -10.07 9.37
N TYR A 181 6.41 -10.85 10.40
CA TYR A 181 6.81 -12.24 10.31
C TYR A 181 5.89 -13.07 11.21
N CYS A 182 5.25 -14.09 10.64
CA CYS A 182 4.40 -15.02 11.39
C CYS A 182 5.25 -16.08 12.07
N SER A 183 5.05 -16.28 13.36
CA SER A 183 5.79 -17.28 14.17
C SER A 183 7.30 -17.15 14.00
N ASP A 184 8.05 -18.25 14.00
CA ASP A 184 9.50 -18.27 13.82
C ASP A 184 9.97 -18.12 12.37
N SER A 185 9.09 -17.69 11.46
CA SER A 185 9.44 -17.56 10.05
C SER A 185 10.50 -16.49 9.82
N SER A 186 11.48 -16.79 8.98
CA SER A 186 12.41 -15.80 8.40
C SER A 186 11.84 -15.10 7.18
N THR A 187 10.70 -15.58 6.67
CA THR A 187 10.04 -15.02 5.49
C THR A 187 9.08 -13.91 5.88
N VAL A 188 9.20 -12.77 5.20
CA VAL A 188 8.29 -11.64 5.39
C VAL A 188 6.90 -12.02 4.89
N ASN A 189 5.90 -12.05 5.78
CA ASN A 189 4.52 -12.31 5.43
C ASN A 189 3.90 -11.12 4.72
N TRP A 190 4.12 -9.92 5.27
CA TRP A 190 3.73 -8.67 4.63
C TRP A 190 4.67 -7.53 5.03
N SER A 191 4.71 -6.51 4.22
CA SER A 191 5.39 -5.26 4.54
C SER A 191 4.51 -4.07 4.17
N ALA A 192 4.61 -3.01 4.97
CA ALA A 192 3.87 -1.78 4.75
C ALA A 192 4.75 -0.55 4.97
N ALA A 193 4.31 0.58 4.43
CA ALA A 193 4.92 1.87 4.74
C ALA A 193 4.24 2.50 5.94
N ILE A 194 5.03 3.20 6.76
CA ILE A 194 4.51 4.12 7.77
C ILE A 194 4.21 5.42 7.04
N ASP A 195 2.93 5.74 6.88
CA ASP A 195 2.49 6.93 6.15
C ASP A 195 2.70 8.20 6.96
N GLU A 196 2.48 8.12 8.27
CA GLU A 196 2.51 9.27 9.15
C GLU A 196 3.00 8.88 10.54
N VAL A 197 3.79 9.75 11.17
CA VAL A 197 4.18 9.67 12.58
C VAL A 197 3.58 10.87 13.29
N ILE A 198 2.69 10.62 14.25
CA ILE A 198 1.98 11.65 15.01
C ILE A 198 2.45 11.59 16.46
N LYS A 199 2.96 12.70 16.99
CA LYS A 199 3.25 12.84 18.41
C LYS A 199 2.06 13.48 19.10
N THR A 200 1.58 12.83 20.17
CA THR A 200 0.54 13.34 21.05
C THR A 200 0.99 13.29 22.51
N ASP A 201 0.17 13.78 23.42
CA ASP A 201 0.42 13.67 24.86
C ASP A 201 0.38 12.21 25.37
N TYR A 202 -0.23 11.31 24.58
CA TYR A 202 -0.37 9.89 24.91
C TYR A 202 0.69 8.99 24.27
N GLY A 203 1.64 9.57 23.52
CA GLY A 203 2.73 8.83 22.88
C GLY A 203 2.89 9.11 21.39
N TYR A 204 3.61 8.23 20.70
CA TYR A 204 3.80 8.28 19.26
C TYR A 204 2.86 7.30 18.58
N TYR A 205 2.17 7.76 17.55
CA TYR A 205 1.35 6.95 16.67
C TYR A 205 2.03 6.80 15.33
N PHE A 206 2.07 5.58 14.84
CA PHE A 206 2.61 5.21 13.53
C PHE A 206 1.45 4.72 12.68
N LYS A 207 1.00 5.55 11.75
CA LYS A 207 -0.07 5.19 10.83
C LYS A 207 0.50 4.33 9.71
N VAL A 208 0.01 3.10 9.62
CA VAL A 208 0.47 2.10 8.66
C VAL A 208 -0.62 1.83 7.64
N ASP A 209 -0.33 1.93 6.34
CA ASP A 209 -1.21 1.49 5.28
C ASP A 209 -0.78 0.09 4.81
N LEU A 210 -1.53 -0.93 5.18
CA LEU A 210 -1.28 -2.31 4.76
C LEU A 210 -1.65 -2.55 3.30
N GLY A 211 -2.26 -1.59 2.64
CA GLY A 211 -2.64 -1.73 1.24
C GLY A 211 -3.77 -2.72 0.99
N LEU A 212 -4.37 -3.27 2.02
CA LEU A 212 -5.55 -4.12 1.92
C LEU A 212 -6.81 -3.27 1.75
N ASN A 213 -7.80 -3.75 1.00
CA ASN A 213 -9.11 -3.09 0.81
C ASN A 213 -9.90 -2.89 2.11
N ILE A 214 -9.40 -3.41 3.19
CA ILE A 214 -9.89 -3.20 4.53
C ILE A 214 -9.30 -1.86 4.96
N TYR A 215 -10.14 -0.89 5.20
CA TYR A 215 -9.86 0.50 5.61
C TYR A 215 -9.15 0.60 6.98
N ILE A 216 -8.26 -0.29 7.28
CA ILE A 216 -7.58 -0.33 8.55
C ILE A 216 -6.20 0.27 8.34
N GLY A 217 -6.12 1.58 8.50
CA GLY A 217 -4.88 2.17 8.90
C GLY A 217 -4.58 1.65 10.30
N TYR A 218 -3.74 0.65 10.41
CA TYR A 218 -3.29 0.20 11.73
C TYR A 218 -2.51 1.34 12.36
N GLN A 219 -2.88 1.68 13.57
CA GLN A 219 -2.12 2.60 14.39
C GLN A 219 -1.33 1.78 15.40
N LEU A 220 -0.04 2.07 15.46
CA LEU A 220 0.85 1.57 16.48
C LEU A 220 1.11 2.70 17.46
N ARG A 221 0.88 2.48 18.74
CA ARG A 221 1.15 3.46 19.80
C ARG A 221 2.30 2.98 20.64
N LEU A 222 3.37 3.77 20.67
CA LEU A 222 4.46 3.59 21.61
C LEU A 222 4.05 4.20 22.96
N THR A 223 3.78 3.36 23.95
CA THR A 223 3.35 3.79 25.28
C THR A 223 4.53 4.10 26.20
N ASP A 224 5.62 3.34 26.04
CA ASP A 224 6.90 3.52 26.72
C ASP A 224 8.04 3.00 25.85
N THR A 225 9.26 2.99 26.36
CA THR A 225 10.45 2.58 25.58
C THR A 225 10.42 1.12 25.10
N ASN A 226 9.63 0.27 25.73
CA ASN A 226 9.63 -1.17 25.48
C ASN A 226 8.27 -1.74 25.13
N THR A 227 7.20 -0.95 25.15
CA THR A 227 5.84 -1.39 24.88
C THR A 227 5.26 -0.65 23.68
N LEU A 228 4.94 -1.41 22.65
CA LEU A 228 4.24 -0.95 21.46
C LEU A 228 2.87 -1.63 21.42
N ILE A 229 1.81 -0.84 21.29
CA ILE A 229 0.46 -1.35 21.24
C ILE A 229 -0.06 -1.26 19.81
N TYR A 230 -0.63 -2.35 19.34
CA TYR A 230 -1.44 -2.38 18.14
C TYR A 230 -2.82 -1.83 18.51
N VAL A 231 -3.15 -0.70 17.95
CA VAL A 231 -4.46 -0.07 18.15
C VAL A 231 -5.15 0.00 16.79
N GLY A 232 -6.38 -0.46 16.74
CA GLY A 232 -7.20 -0.36 15.55
C GLY A 232 -7.53 1.10 15.17
N ILE A 233 -8.53 1.31 14.35
CA ILE A 233 -8.95 2.65 13.93
C ILE A 233 -9.44 3.42 15.15
N GLY A 234 -8.70 4.46 15.54
CA GLY A 234 -9.05 5.33 16.65
C GLY A 234 -8.54 6.75 16.45
N ASP A 235 -9.02 7.66 17.26
CA ASP A 235 -8.51 9.02 17.31
C ASP A 235 -7.19 9.03 18.11
N PRO A 236 -6.03 9.35 17.48
CA PRO A 236 -4.74 9.39 18.17
C PRO A 236 -4.68 10.46 19.25
N TYR A 237 -5.61 11.40 19.28
CA TYR A 237 -5.70 12.48 20.27
C TYR A 237 -6.65 12.16 21.43
N SER A 238 -7.31 11.00 21.41
CA SER A 238 -8.19 10.56 22.50
C SER A 238 -7.44 9.70 23.51
N SER A 239 -7.74 9.89 24.79
CA SER A 239 -7.28 9.00 25.87
C SER A 239 -8.14 7.73 25.96
N GLU A 240 -9.36 7.79 25.45
CA GLU A 240 -10.34 6.72 25.50
C GLU A 240 -10.55 6.11 24.10
N GLY A 241 -10.85 4.83 24.05
CA GLY A 241 -11.37 4.18 22.84
C GLY A 241 -10.33 3.67 21.85
N LEU A 242 -9.08 3.55 22.24
CA LEU A 242 -8.13 2.76 21.47
C LEU A 242 -8.37 1.28 21.82
N ASN A 243 -9.06 0.56 20.95
CA ASN A 243 -9.15 -0.89 21.06
C ASN A 243 -7.75 -1.47 20.91
N LYS A 244 -7.20 -1.94 22.02
CA LYS A 244 -5.95 -2.69 22.01
C LYS A 244 -6.20 -4.02 21.30
N GLU A 245 -5.59 -4.19 20.14
CA GLU A 245 -5.68 -5.45 19.38
C GLU A 245 -4.54 -6.40 19.76
N ALA A 246 -3.35 -5.88 20.04
CA ALA A 246 -2.18 -6.67 20.43
C ALA A 246 -1.15 -5.81 21.14
N SER A 247 -0.28 -6.45 21.93
CA SER A 247 0.91 -5.83 22.51
C SER A 247 2.18 -6.44 21.93
N LEU A 248 3.19 -5.59 21.78
CA LEU A 248 4.51 -5.99 21.34
C LEU A 248 5.55 -5.45 22.32
N SER A 249 6.61 -6.21 22.57
CA SER A 249 7.75 -5.79 23.38
C SER A 249 9.08 -6.02 22.66
N ARG A 250 10.10 -5.29 23.10
CA ARG A 250 11.50 -5.64 22.79
C ARG A 250 11.99 -6.69 23.77
N ASN A 251 12.72 -7.66 23.27
CA ASN A 251 13.54 -8.54 24.12
C ASN A 251 14.80 -7.82 24.55
#